data_822a0ee113d3c90d5639beefc47e1a7e
#
_entry.id   822a0ee113d3c90d5639beefc47e1a7e
#
_cell.length_a   1.000
_cell.length_b   1.000
_cell.length_c   1.000
_cell.angle_alpha   90.00
_cell.angle_beta   90.00
_cell.angle_gamma   90.00
#
_symmetry.space_group_name_H-M   'P 1'
#
loop_
_entity.id
_entity.type
_entity.pdbx_description
1 polymer ?
#
loop_
_entity_poly.entity_id
_entity_poly.type
_entity_poly.pdbx_seq_one_letter_code
_entity_poly.pdbx_strand_id
1 'polypeptide(L)'
;MGKFTGDSKKLLEYVGGRENIAAVSHCVTRMRFVLNDPSKADTQAIESLACAKGTFTQAGQFQVIIGNEVSTFYNDFAEVAGIEGVSKDAVKKAAMQNQTLLQRMLAGFTLVYLERFFRKICPAMISMIVVPFCSLLISVAVAHGILGPIGWKIGAVISDCVNAGLTSPFKGVFAGIFGFFYAPLVITGLHHMSNAIDLQLIADFGGTTLWPMIALSNIAQGSAVLAMILLQKNDAKAKEVSVPACISCCLGVTEPAMFGVNLKCGFPFICGMTGSAVGAVLSVVSGIKANAIGVGGIPGILSIQPQYMGPFAAAMGLAILIPFCLTYALGRKKGIGGSQDGRQESQGR
;
A
#
# COMPACT_ATOMS: atom_id res chain seq x y z
N MET A 1 16.27 23.26 -17.70
CA MET A 1 16.14 22.05 -18.54
C MET A 1 16.40 20.84 -17.62
N GLY A 2 15.43 19.93 -17.53
CA GLY A 2 15.55 18.73 -16.70
C GLY A 2 16.56 17.72 -17.29
N LYS A 3 17.00 16.79 -16.47
CA LYS A 3 17.99 15.74 -16.81
C LYS A 3 17.58 14.93 -18.06
N PHE A 4 16.29 14.71 -18.26
CA PHE A 4 15.73 13.85 -19.30
C PHE A 4 14.93 14.61 -20.38
N THR A 5 15.07 15.92 -20.47
CA THR A 5 14.31 16.76 -21.44
C THR A 5 14.52 16.29 -22.90
N GLY A 6 15.73 15.85 -23.26
CA GLY A 6 16.05 15.34 -24.60
C GLY A 6 15.34 14.02 -24.91
N ASP A 7 15.43 13.06 -23.98
CA ASP A 7 14.78 11.75 -24.14
C ASP A 7 13.25 11.86 -24.04
N SER A 8 12.74 12.79 -23.24
CA SER A 8 11.31 13.09 -23.13
C SER A 8 10.73 13.59 -24.45
N LYS A 9 11.44 14.47 -25.18
CA LYS A 9 11.03 14.92 -26.52
C LYS A 9 10.97 13.78 -27.52
N LYS A 10 11.99 12.93 -27.54
CA LYS A 10 12.01 11.75 -28.41
C LYS A 10 10.88 10.76 -28.07
N LEU A 11 10.70 10.49 -26.77
CA LEU A 11 9.62 9.60 -26.33
C LEU A 11 8.25 10.16 -26.74
N LEU A 12 8.02 11.47 -26.62
CA LEU A 12 6.78 12.11 -27.05
C LEU A 12 6.53 11.93 -28.55
N GLU A 13 7.57 12.06 -29.36
CA GLU A 13 7.49 11.81 -30.81
C GLU A 13 7.19 10.34 -31.11
N TYR A 14 7.90 9.41 -30.47
CA TYR A 14 7.80 7.97 -30.71
C TYR A 14 6.48 7.35 -30.21
N VAL A 15 5.79 7.94 -29.25
CA VAL A 15 4.43 7.51 -28.85
C VAL A 15 3.34 8.09 -29.78
N GLY A 16 3.72 8.82 -30.82
CA GLY A 16 2.79 9.41 -31.81
C GLY A 16 2.35 10.84 -31.49
N GLY A 17 3.13 11.56 -30.71
CA GLY A 17 2.88 12.96 -30.34
C GLY A 17 1.86 13.16 -29.25
N ARG A 18 1.69 14.43 -28.85
CA ARG A 18 0.79 14.81 -27.75
C ARG A 18 -0.68 14.41 -28.01
N GLU A 19 -1.12 14.51 -29.25
CA GLU A 19 -2.51 14.21 -29.65
C GLU A 19 -2.85 12.72 -29.52
N ASN A 20 -1.84 11.84 -29.58
CA ASN A 20 -2.03 10.40 -29.38
C ASN A 20 -2.10 10.00 -27.91
N ILE A 21 -1.77 10.89 -26.98
CA ILE A 21 -1.78 10.60 -25.54
C ILE A 21 -3.12 11.05 -24.95
N ALA A 22 -3.99 10.09 -24.64
CA ALA A 22 -5.23 10.33 -23.90
C ALA A 22 -4.95 10.57 -22.40
N ALA A 23 -4.03 9.78 -21.82
CA ALA A 23 -3.58 9.95 -20.43
C ALA A 23 -2.17 9.41 -20.26
N VAL A 24 -1.42 10.00 -19.34
CA VAL A 24 -0.11 9.49 -18.91
C VAL A 24 0.00 9.50 -17.39
N SER A 25 0.57 8.46 -16.87
CA SER A 25 0.87 8.32 -15.45
C SER A 25 2.18 7.53 -15.27
N HIS A 26 2.66 7.43 -14.06
CA HIS A 26 3.80 6.57 -13.77
C HIS A 26 3.56 5.74 -12.51
N CYS A 27 4.25 4.62 -12.40
CA CYS A 27 4.38 3.86 -11.16
C CYS A 27 5.86 3.85 -10.73
N VAL A 28 6.23 2.97 -9.83
CA VAL A 28 7.58 2.94 -9.22
C VAL A 28 8.72 2.86 -10.25
N THR A 29 8.49 2.22 -11.40
CA THR A 29 9.56 1.97 -12.40
C THR A 29 9.12 2.21 -13.85
N ARG A 30 7.86 2.60 -14.11
CA ARG A 30 7.29 2.60 -15.46
C ARG A 30 6.46 3.83 -15.74
N MET A 31 6.60 4.36 -16.94
CA MET A 31 5.62 5.26 -17.55
C MET A 31 4.45 4.44 -18.11
N ARG A 32 3.23 4.91 -17.93
CA ARG A 32 2.00 4.28 -18.42
C ARG A 32 1.25 5.27 -19.29
N PHE A 33 1.02 4.88 -20.51
CA PHE A 33 0.30 5.69 -21.50
C PHE A 33 -1.03 5.01 -21.84
N VAL A 34 -2.09 5.78 -21.88
CA VAL A 34 -3.30 5.44 -22.59
C VAL A 34 -3.22 6.16 -23.93
N LEU A 35 -2.98 5.42 -24.99
CA LEU A 35 -2.86 5.97 -26.34
C LEU A 35 -4.19 5.87 -27.05
N ASN A 36 -4.54 6.93 -27.81
CA ASN A 36 -5.73 6.95 -28.67
C ASN A 36 -5.59 5.93 -29.81
N ASP A 37 -4.38 5.80 -30.35
CA ASP A 37 -4.03 4.84 -31.40
C ASP A 37 -2.68 4.19 -31.04
N PRO A 38 -2.69 2.98 -30.45
CA PRO A 38 -1.46 2.28 -30.08
C PRO A 38 -0.55 1.91 -31.26
N SER A 39 -1.08 1.86 -32.50
CA SER A 39 -0.29 1.52 -33.69
C SER A 39 0.71 2.61 -34.10
N LYS A 40 0.51 3.83 -33.61
CA LYS A 40 1.41 4.96 -33.83
C LYS A 40 2.65 4.94 -32.94
N ALA A 41 2.70 4.06 -31.94
CA ALA A 41 3.86 3.97 -31.07
C ALA A 41 4.95 3.11 -31.70
N ASP A 42 6.09 3.74 -31.98
CA ASP A 42 7.29 3.06 -32.46
C ASP A 42 8.05 2.42 -31.30
N THR A 43 7.74 1.15 -31.04
CA THR A 43 8.35 0.39 -29.95
C THR A 43 9.85 0.20 -30.10
N GLN A 44 10.35 0.02 -31.35
CA GLN A 44 11.78 -0.17 -31.61
C GLN A 44 12.57 1.12 -31.32
N ALA A 45 12.05 2.25 -31.79
CA ALA A 45 12.66 3.54 -31.50
C ALA A 45 12.63 3.87 -30.01
N ILE A 46 11.56 3.54 -29.30
CA ILE A 46 11.45 3.76 -27.84
C ILE A 46 12.47 2.89 -27.08
N GLU A 47 12.63 1.62 -27.44
CA GLU A 47 13.59 0.71 -26.81
C GLU A 47 15.04 1.06 -27.10
N SER A 48 15.31 1.86 -28.15
CA SER A 48 16.64 2.40 -28.44
C SER A 48 17.03 3.59 -27.56
N LEU A 49 16.08 4.18 -26.82
CA LEU A 49 16.38 5.29 -25.89
C LEU A 49 17.19 4.80 -24.70
N ALA A 50 18.24 5.51 -24.34
CA ALA A 50 19.11 5.14 -23.23
C ALA A 50 18.38 5.04 -21.87
N CYS A 51 17.27 5.76 -21.70
CA CYS A 51 16.44 5.75 -20.51
C CYS A 51 15.41 4.60 -20.49
N ALA A 52 15.06 4.01 -21.65
CA ALA A 52 14.07 2.95 -21.76
C ALA A 52 14.73 1.59 -21.64
N LYS A 53 14.18 0.74 -20.74
CA LYS A 53 14.68 -0.63 -20.51
C LYS A 53 13.78 -1.70 -21.14
N GLY A 54 12.74 -1.30 -21.83
CA GLY A 54 11.80 -2.15 -22.53
C GLY A 54 10.39 -1.58 -22.56
N THR A 55 9.55 -2.13 -23.44
CA THR A 55 8.15 -1.72 -23.60
C THR A 55 7.25 -2.95 -23.55
N PHE A 56 6.01 -2.77 -23.13
CA PHE A 56 4.96 -3.78 -23.23
C PHE A 56 3.58 -3.15 -23.12
N THR A 57 2.56 -3.85 -23.61
CA THR A 57 1.16 -3.44 -23.48
C THR A 57 0.42 -4.39 -22.57
N GLN A 58 -0.26 -3.87 -21.55
CA GLN A 58 -1.06 -4.64 -20.63
C GLN A 58 -2.34 -3.88 -20.28
N ALA A 59 -3.50 -4.56 -20.33
CA ALA A 59 -4.80 -4.00 -20.01
C ALA A 59 -5.13 -2.70 -20.76
N GLY A 60 -4.76 -2.60 -22.04
CA GLY A 60 -4.98 -1.41 -22.88
C GLY A 60 -4.07 -0.22 -22.59
N GLN A 61 -3.06 -0.39 -21.71
CA GLN A 61 -2.06 0.62 -21.42
C GLN A 61 -0.72 0.25 -22.06
N PHE A 62 -0.17 1.16 -22.83
CA PHE A 62 1.20 1.06 -23.32
C PHE A 62 2.17 1.49 -22.22
N GLN A 63 3.14 0.67 -21.86
CA GLN A 63 4.04 0.89 -20.74
C GLN A 63 5.49 0.90 -21.21
N VAL A 64 6.25 1.88 -20.71
CA VAL A 64 7.70 2.03 -20.96
C VAL A 64 8.44 1.91 -19.62
N ILE A 65 9.34 0.96 -19.52
CA ILE A 65 10.13 0.71 -18.31
C ILE A 65 11.29 1.70 -18.28
N ILE A 66 11.29 2.61 -17.32
CA ILE A 66 12.38 3.59 -17.10
C ILE A 66 13.29 3.15 -15.94
N GLY A 67 12.71 2.56 -14.89
CA GLY A 67 13.43 2.21 -13.67
C GLY A 67 13.25 3.24 -12.57
N ASN A 68 14.19 3.30 -11.63
CA ASN A 68 14.07 4.08 -10.40
C ASN A 68 13.96 5.61 -10.61
N GLU A 69 14.36 6.11 -11.77
CA GLU A 69 14.31 7.54 -12.11
C GLU A 69 13.02 7.98 -12.81
N VAL A 70 12.01 7.08 -12.83
CA VAL A 70 10.74 7.31 -13.53
C VAL A 70 10.02 8.60 -13.08
N SER A 71 10.08 8.95 -11.80
CA SER A 71 9.43 10.17 -11.29
C SER A 71 10.07 11.44 -11.86
N THR A 72 11.40 11.48 -11.94
CA THR A 72 12.13 12.59 -12.54
C THR A 72 11.86 12.66 -14.03
N PHE A 73 11.89 11.51 -14.69
CA PHE A 73 11.58 11.40 -16.11
C PHE A 73 10.14 11.85 -16.41
N TYR A 74 9.17 11.45 -15.58
CA TYR A 74 7.77 11.85 -15.73
C TYR A 74 7.59 13.36 -15.63
N ASN A 75 8.25 14.02 -14.69
CA ASN A 75 8.16 15.47 -14.54
C ASN A 75 8.72 16.19 -15.78
N ASP A 76 9.89 15.76 -16.27
CA ASP A 76 10.49 16.31 -17.49
C ASP A 76 9.60 16.03 -18.72
N PHE A 77 9.00 14.85 -18.80
CA PHE A 77 8.08 14.48 -19.86
C PHE A 77 6.79 15.30 -19.83
N ALA A 78 6.20 15.49 -18.64
CA ALA A 78 4.99 16.29 -18.45
C ALA A 78 5.21 17.75 -18.85
N GLU A 79 6.36 18.32 -18.51
CA GLU A 79 6.76 19.67 -18.93
C GLU A 79 6.91 19.77 -20.45
N VAL A 80 7.58 18.80 -21.08
CA VAL A 80 7.79 18.76 -22.54
C VAL A 80 6.51 18.54 -23.31
N ALA A 81 5.64 17.66 -22.83
CA ALA A 81 4.36 17.31 -23.48
C ALA A 81 3.27 18.37 -23.22
N GLY A 82 3.51 19.37 -22.36
CA GLY A 82 2.51 20.33 -21.94
C GLY A 82 1.33 19.65 -21.22
N ILE A 83 1.61 18.54 -20.55
CA ILE A 83 0.63 17.85 -19.73
C ILE A 83 0.83 18.42 -18.33
N GLU A 84 -0.16 19.15 -17.81
CA GLU A 84 -0.10 19.58 -16.42
C GLU A 84 0.07 18.33 -15.55
N GLY A 85 1.23 18.24 -14.90
CA GLY A 85 1.52 17.17 -13.96
C GLY A 85 0.38 17.12 -12.95
N VAL A 86 0.02 15.92 -12.49
CA VAL A 86 -1.06 15.71 -11.54
C VAL A 86 -0.85 16.69 -10.39
N SER A 87 -1.62 17.77 -10.38
CA SER A 87 -1.50 18.84 -9.38
C SER A 87 -1.78 18.23 -8.00
N LYS A 88 -1.25 18.85 -6.94
CA LYS A 88 -1.61 18.47 -5.56
C LYS A 88 -3.12 18.42 -5.37
N ASP A 89 -3.88 19.20 -6.14
CA ASP A 89 -5.34 19.17 -6.15
C ASP A 89 -5.93 17.98 -6.89
N ALA A 90 -5.27 17.44 -7.90
CA ALA A 90 -5.68 16.18 -8.53
C ALA A 90 -5.33 14.97 -7.66
N VAL A 91 -4.21 15.00 -6.91
CA VAL A 91 -3.91 14.00 -5.87
C VAL A 91 -4.93 14.12 -4.73
N LYS A 92 -5.32 15.33 -4.36
CA LYS A 92 -6.37 15.59 -3.37
C LYS A 92 -7.76 15.13 -3.87
N LYS A 93 -8.08 15.36 -5.15
CA LYS A 93 -9.28 14.81 -5.80
C LYS A 93 -9.22 13.28 -5.96
N ALA A 94 -8.07 12.70 -6.29
CA ALA A 94 -7.90 11.25 -6.33
C ALA A 94 -7.94 10.62 -4.93
N ALA A 95 -7.44 11.31 -3.90
CA ALA A 95 -7.62 10.92 -2.50
C ALA A 95 -9.09 11.01 -2.05
N MET A 96 -9.84 11.99 -2.55
CA MET A 96 -11.31 12.07 -2.39
C MET A 96 -12.05 10.94 -3.13
N GLN A 97 -11.44 10.32 -4.14
CA GLN A 97 -11.97 9.15 -4.85
C GLN A 97 -11.67 7.82 -4.15
N ASN A 98 -10.96 7.80 -3.03
CA ASN A 98 -10.82 6.60 -2.19
C ASN A 98 -12.17 6.34 -1.48
N GLN A 99 -13.10 5.78 -2.26
CA GLN A 99 -14.38 5.32 -1.77
C GLN A 99 -14.13 4.31 -0.65
N THR A 100 -14.77 4.48 0.49
CA THR A 100 -14.76 3.49 1.57
C THR A 100 -15.26 2.15 1.03
N LEU A 101 -14.85 1.03 1.64
CA LEU A 101 -15.33 -0.31 1.26
C LEU A 101 -16.86 -0.33 1.16
N LEU A 102 -17.53 0.31 2.11
CA LEU A 102 -19.00 0.45 2.14
C LEU A 102 -19.53 1.18 0.92
N GLN A 103 -18.89 2.28 0.49
CA GLN A 103 -19.28 3.00 -0.73
C GLN A 103 -19.11 2.16 -1.99
N ARG A 104 -18.00 1.41 -2.08
CA ARG A 104 -17.76 0.49 -3.21
C ARG A 104 -18.79 -0.63 -3.24
N MET A 105 -19.12 -1.19 -2.10
CA MET A 105 -20.18 -2.21 -1.99
C MET A 105 -21.54 -1.65 -2.36
N LEU A 106 -21.92 -0.49 -1.86
CA LEU A 106 -23.18 0.17 -2.18
C LEU A 106 -23.25 0.59 -3.66
N ALA A 107 -22.17 1.12 -4.22
CA ALA A 107 -22.10 1.45 -5.64
C ALA A 107 -22.21 0.18 -6.51
N GLY A 108 -21.51 -0.90 -6.15
CA GLY A 108 -21.61 -2.19 -6.82
C GLY A 108 -23.02 -2.79 -6.71
N PHE A 109 -23.64 -2.72 -5.53
CA PHE A 109 -25.03 -3.16 -5.32
C PHE A 109 -26.01 -2.36 -6.19
N THR A 110 -25.86 -1.03 -6.24
CA THR A 110 -26.66 -0.15 -7.08
C THR A 110 -26.51 -0.51 -8.55
N LEU A 111 -25.29 -0.78 -9.02
CA LEU A 111 -25.03 -1.20 -10.39
C LEU A 111 -25.75 -2.50 -10.74
N VAL A 112 -25.61 -3.52 -9.89
CA VAL A 112 -26.25 -4.84 -10.09
C VAL A 112 -27.77 -4.74 -10.09
N TYR A 113 -28.32 -3.89 -9.22
CA TYR A 113 -29.78 -3.71 -9.14
C TYR A 113 -30.33 -2.99 -10.38
N LEU A 114 -29.63 -1.96 -10.83
CA LEU A 114 -29.97 -1.23 -12.06
C LEU A 114 -29.82 -2.13 -13.30
N GLU A 115 -28.76 -2.92 -13.37
CA GLU A 115 -28.57 -3.87 -14.47
C GLU A 115 -29.72 -4.89 -14.55
N ARG A 116 -30.13 -5.45 -13.41
CA ARG A 116 -31.29 -6.36 -13.34
C ARG A 116 -32.60 -5.67 -13.73
N PHE A 117 -32.78 -4.42 -13.32
CA PHE A 117 -33.94 -3.62 -13.67
C PHE A 117 -34.00 -3.34 -15.18
N PHE A 118 -32.90 -2.85 -15.76
CA PHE A 118 -32.86 -2.56 -17.20
C PHE A 118 -32.97 -3.83 -18.06
N ARG A 119 -32.41 -4.95 -17.64
CA ARG A 119 -32.60 -6.24 -18.35
C ARG A 119 -34.05 -6.68 -18.45
N LYS A 120 -34.92 -6.30 -17.52
CA LYS A 120 -36.36 -6.61 -17.58
C LYS A 120 -37.14 -5.74 -18.56
N ILE A 121 -36.65 -4.53 -18.82
CA ILE A 121 -37.38 -3.52 -19.60
C ILE A 121 -36.84 -3.44 -21.02
N CYS A 122 -35.54 -3.64 -21.23
CA CYS A 122 -34.90 -3.50 -22.54
C CYS A 122 -35.17 -4.72 -23.43
N PRO A 123 -35.57 -4.49 -24.71
CA PRO A 123 -35.64 -5.54 -25.74
C PRO A 123 -34.28 -6.22 -25.94
N ALA A 124 -34.30 -7.52 -26.22
CA ALA A 124 -33.08 -8.33 -26.35
C ALA A 124 -32.07 -7.77 -27.38
N MET A 125 -32.57 -7.18 -28.45
CA MET A 125 -31.74 -6.64 -29.57
C MET A 125 -30.78 -5.53 -29.11
N ILE A 126 -31.18 -4.67 -28.17
CA ILE A 126 -30.41 -3.49 -27.74
C ILE A 126 -29.87 -3.65 -26.28
N SER A 127 -30.25 -4.73 -25.60
CA SER A 127 -29.91 -4.94 -24.19
C SER A 127 -28.40 -5.01 -23.94
N MET A 128 -27.62 -5.53 -24.89
CA MET A 128 -26.15 -5.63 -24.75
C MET A 128 -25.45 -4.29 -24.64
N ILE A 129 -26.02 -3.22 -25.20
CA ILE A 129 -25.45 -1.88 -25.19
C ILE A 129 -26.15 -1.01 -24.15
N VAL A 130 -27.48 -0.98 -24.17
CA VAL A 130 -28.27 -0.05 -23.35
C VAL A 130 -28.19 -0.42 -21.85
N VAL A 131 -28.25 -1.69 -21.51
CA VAL A 131 -28.24 -2.11 -20.10
C VAL A 131 -26.96 -1.72 -19.39
N PRO A 132 -25.76 -2.11 -19.86
CA PRO A 132 -24.52 -1.72 -19.16
C PRO A 132 -24.30 -0.20 -19.19
N PHE A 133 -24.60 0.47 -20.29
CA PHE A 133 -24.43 1.92 -20.42
C PHE A 133 -25.31 2.70 -19.43
N CYS A 134 -26.62 2.44 -19.41
CA CYS A 134 -27.55 3.14 -18.51
C CYS A 134 -27.29 2.77 -17.04
N SER A 135 -27.01 1.51 -16.75
CA SER A 135 -26.72 1.05 -15.40
C SER A 135 -25.46 1.70 -14.85
N LEU A 136 -24.40 1.77 -15.67
CA LEU A 136 -23.13 2.41 -15.29
C LEU A 136 -23.32 3.91 -15.09
N LEU A 137 -23.95 4.60 -16.05
CA LEU A 137 -24.17 6.05 -15.99
C LEU A 137 -24.93 6.46 -14.73
N ILE A 138 -26.04 5.79 -14.43
CA ILE A 138 -26.83 6.08 -13.24
C ILE A 138 -26.09 5.68 -11.97
N SER A 139 -25.38 4.53 -11.95
CA SER A 139 -24.57 4.13 -10.79
C SER A 139 -23.47 5.12 -10.48
N VAL A 140 -22.79 5.68 -11.49
CA VAL A 140 -21.77 6.73 -11.31
C VAL A 140 -22.41 8.00 -10.75
N ALA A 141 -23.55 8.44 -11.28
CA ALA A 141 -24.27 9.60 -10.78
C ALA A 141 -24.70 9.43 -9.30
N VAL A 142 -25.25 8.26 -8.96
CA VAL A 142 -25.62 7.91 -7.57
C VAL A 142 -24.40 7.82 -6.67
N ALA A 143 -23.32 7.19 -7.13
CA ALA A 143 -22.09 7.05 -6.38
C ALA A 143 -21.47 8.41 -6.02
N HIS A 144 -21.44 9.35 -6.96
CA HIS A 144 -20.87 10.68 -6.73
C HIS A 144 -21.83 11.66 -6.05
N GLY A 145 -23.11 11.67 -6.45
CA GLY A 145 -24.08 12.64 -5.95
C GLY A 145 -24.67 12.30 -4.57
N ILE A 146 -24.81 11.01 -4.27
CA ILE A 146 -25.47 10.54 -3.04
C ILE A 146 -24.51 9.80 -2.13
N LEU A 147 -23.87 8.73 -2.64
CA LEU A 147 -23.01 7.88 -1.80
C LEU A 147 -21.71 8.57 -1.40
N GLY A 148 -21.16 9.45 -2.26
CA GLY A 148 -19.96 10.23 -1.98
C GLY A 148 -20.10 11.11 -0.74
N PRO A 149 -21.07 12.03 -0.71
CA PRO A 149 -21.32 12.89 0.47
C PRO A 149 -21.63 12.11 1.74
N ILE A 150 -22.40 11.02 1.65
CA ILE A 150 -22.71 10.15 2.81
C ILE A 150 -21.44 9.49 3.33
N GLY A 151 -20.65 8.91 2.44
CA GLY A 151 -19.42 8.26 2.84
C GLY A 151 -18.38 9.24 3.41
N TRP A 152 -18.32 10.47 2.88
CA TRP A 152 -17.50 11.52 3.46
C TRP A 152 -17.89 11.84 4.91
N LYS A 153 -19.20 12.01 5.19
CA LYS A 153 -19.69 12.24 6.55
C LYS A 153 -19.37 11.07 7.49
N ILE A 154 -19.55 9.83 7.03
CA ILE A 154 -19.18 8.65 7.81
C ILE A 154 -17.68 8.61 8.08
N GLY A 155 -16.86 8.91 7.06
CA GLY A 155 -15.41 9.00 7.19
C GLY A 155 -14.98 10.06 8.21
N ALA A 156 -15.61 11.25 8.19
CA ALA A 156 -15.33 12.31 9.13
C ALA A 156 -15.66 11.88 10.59
N VAL A 157 -16.82 11.28 10.81
CA VAL A 157 -17.20 10.76 12.15
C VAL A 157 -16.21 9.70 12.65
N ILE A 158 -15.78 8.78 11.78
CA ILE A 158 -14.78 7.77 12.15
C ILE A 158 -13.43 8.44 12.47
N SER A 159 -13.00 9.41 11.66
CA SER A 159 -11.78 10.19 11.88
C SER A 159 -11.81 10.93 13.20
N ASP A 160 -12.93 11.60 13.51
CA ASP A 160 -13.14 12.30 14.78
C ASP A 160 -13.09 11.34 15.97
N CYS A 161 -13.73 10.17 15.87
CA CYS A 161 -13.68 9.12 16.90
C CYS A 161 -12.25 8.60 17.13
N VAL A 162 -11.51 8.34 16.05
CA VAL A 162 -10.11 7.89 16.12
C VAL A 162 -9.24 8.99 16.72
N ASN A 163 -9.40 10.23 16.28
CA ASN A 163 -8.66 11.37 16.83
C ASN A 163 -8.99 11.59 18.31
N ALA A 164 -10.26 11.51 18.69
CA ALA A 164 -10.67 11.59 20.10
C ALA A 164 -10.04 10.49 20.96
N GLY A 165 -9.97 9.26 20.45
CA GLY A 165 -9.27 8.14 21.11
C GLY A 165 -7.78 8.41 21.28
N LEU A 166 -7.13 8.92 20.22
CA LEU A 166 -5.68 9.19 20.19
C LEU A 166 -5.27 10.47 20.96
N THR A 167 -6.21 11.35 21.30
CA THR A 167 -5.97 12.57 22.06
C THR A 167 -6.50 12.49 23.50
N SER A 168 -7.26 11.44 23.83
CA SER A 168 -7.83 11.21 25.16
C SER A 168 -6.76 10.92 26.23
N PRO A 169 -7.09 11.01 27.52
CA PRO A 169 -6.21 10.53 28.61
C PRO A 169 -5.83 9.04 28.46
N PHE A 170 -6.65 8.24 27.81
CA PHE A 170 -6.46 6.82 27.55
C PHE A 170 -5.77 6.51 26.21
N LYS A 171 -5.17 7.51 25.54
CA LYS A 171 -4.53 7.38 24.23
C LYS A 171 -3.54 6.22 24.13
N GLY A 172 -2.79 5.94 25.21
CA GLY A 172 -1.85 4.83 25.25
C GLY A 172 -2.54 3.46 25.18
N VAL A 173 -3.67 3.29 25.88
CA VAL A 173 -4.47 2.05 25.82
C VAL A 173 -5.06 1.86 24.42
N PHE A 174 -5.63 2.90 23.86
CA PHE A 174 -6.16 2.89 22.50
C PHE A 174 -5.06 2.51 21.48
N ALA A 175 -3.89 3.14 21.57
CA ALA A 175 -2.75 2.85 20.71
C ALA A 175 -2.25 1.41 20.85
N GLY A 176 -2.18 0.90 22.09
CA GLY A 176 -1.78 -0.48 22.36
C GLY A 176 -2.74 -1.49 21.77
N ILE A 177 -4.05 -1.29 21.91
CA ILE A 177 -5.08 -2.13 21.32
C ILE A 177 -4.99 -2.06 19.78
N PHE A 178 -4.93 -0.86 19.22
CA PHE A 178 -4.82 -0.70 17.77
C PHE A 178 -3.56 -1.36 17.22
N GLY A 179 -2.38 -1.10 17.82
CA GLY A 179 -1.11 -1.69 17.40
C GLY A 179 -1.10 -3.22 17.51
N PHE A 180 -1.75 -3.78 18.55
CA PHE A 180 -1.86 -5.23 18.72
C PHE A 180 -2.74 -5.86 17.63
N PHE A 181 -3.91 -5.28 17.35
CA PHE A 181 -4.88 -5.83 16.42
C PHE A 181 -4.67 -5.41 14.96
N TYR A 182 -3.70 -4.56 14.67
CA TYR A 182 -3.46 -4.11 13.29
C TYR A 182 -3.04 -5.28 12.36
N ALA A 183 -2.16 -6.17 12.80
CA ALA A 183 -1.77 -7.32 11.99
C ALA A 183 -2.95 -8.26 11.64
N PRO A 184 -3.86 -8.62 12.57
CA PRO A 184 -5.15 -9.24 12.22
C PRO A 184 -5.98 -8.46 11.20
N LEU A 185 -6.04 -7.12 11.27
CA LEU A 185 -6.72 -6.30 10.26
C LEU A 185 -6.07 -6.42 8.88
N VAL A 186 -4.75 -6.56 8.82
CA VAL A 186 -4.05 -6.81 7.55
C VAL A 186 -4.48 -8.15 6.93
N ILE A 187 -4.60 -9.21 7.73
CA ILE A 187 -5.04 -10.54 7.26
C ILE A 187 -6.43 -10.47 6.63
N THR A 188 -7.33 -9.71 7.22
CA THR A 188 -8.71 -9.54 6.70
C THR A 188 -8.80 -8.60 5.50
N GLY A 189 -7.72 -7.88 5.15
CA GLY A 189 -7.72 -6.84 4.13
C GLY A 189 -8.38 -5.52 4.56
N LEU A 190 -8.93 -5.44 5.78
CA LEU A 190 -9.59 -4.23 6.31
C LEU A 190 -8.61 -3.07 6.57
N HIS A 191 -7.31 -3.36 6.69
CA HIS A 191 -6.27 -2.34 6.88
C HIS A 191 -6.26 -1.26 5.77
N HIS A 192 -6.73 -1.55 4.56
CA HIS A 192 -6.86 -0.54 3.51
C HIS A 192 -7.82 0.61 3.90
N MET A 193 -8.75 0.37 4.82
CA MET A 193 -9.64 1.41 5.33
C MET A 193 -8.88 2.43 6.19
N SER A 194 -7.82 2.02 6.90
CA SER A 194 -7.01 2.94 7.71
C SER A 194 -6.36 4.04 6.88
N ASN A 195 -6.01 3.76 5.61
CA ASN A 195 -5.46 4.77 4.72
C ASN A 195 -6.43 5.93 4.46
N ALA A 196 -7.74 5.65 4.36
CA ALA A 196 -8.74 6.68 4.21
C ALA A 196 -8.87 7.54 5.48
N ILE A 197 -8.77 6.89 6.65
CA ILE A 197 -8.77 7.60 7.95
C ILE A 197 -7.51 8.46 8.08
N ASP A 198 -6.33 7.93 7.72
CA ASP A 198 -5.09 8.69 7.73
C ASP A 198 -5.16 9.95 6.85
N LEU A 199 -5.69 9.82 5.62
CA LEU A 199 -5.86 10.96 4.72
C LEU A 199 -6.81 12.01 5.30
N GLN A 200 -7.87 11.57 5.96
CA GLN A 200 -8.82 12.47 6.62
C GLN A 200 -8.15 13.19 7.81
N LEU A 201 -7.41 12.45 8.67
CA LEU A 201 -6.65 13.02 9.78
C LEU A 201 -5.63 14.06 9.30
N ILE A 202 -4.93 13.78 8.20
CA ILE A 202 -3.98 14.73 7.61
C ILE A 202 -4.70 15.98 7.11
N ALA A 203 -5.86 15.82 6.48
CA ALA A 203 -6.63 16.95 5.95
C ALA A 203 -7.21 17.84 7.06
N ASP A 204 -7.72 17.22 8.13
CA ASP A 204 -8.44 17.94 9.21
C ASP A 204 -7.49 18.48 10.28
N PHE A 205 -6.41 17.73 10.60
CA PHE A 205 -5.53 18.03 11.74
C PHE A 205 -4.06 18.32 11.35
N GLY A 206 -3.76 18.40 10.03
CA GLY A 206 -2.42 18.72 9.52
C GLY A 206 -1.39 17.60 9.74
N GLY A 207 -1.82 16.39 10.06
CA GLY A 207 -0.96 15.22 10.24
C GLY A 207 -1.72 14.07 10.90
N THR A 208 -1.21 12.85 10.73
CA THR A 208 -1.80 11.65 11.30
C THR A 208 -0.90 11.03 12.36
N THR A 209 -1.50 10.54 13.45
CA THR A 209 -0.87 9.72 14.49
C THR A 209 -1.10 8.22 14.25
N LEU A 210 -1.99 7.86 13.32
CA LEU A 210 -2.34 6.49 13.00
C LEU A 210 -1.25 5.82 12.14
N TRP A 211 -0.77 6.50 11.10
CA TRP A 211 0.26 6.01 10.20
C TRP A 211 1.56 5.58 10.88
N PRO A 212 2.12 6.33 11.86
CA PRO A 212 3.29 5.89 12.62
C PRO A 212 3.09 4.52 13.27
N MET A 213 1.90 4.23 13.84
CA MET A 213 1.60 2.94 14.45
C MET A 213 1.55 1.81 13.41
N ILE A 214 1.04 2.09 12.23
CA ILE A 214 1.00 1.15 11.09
C ILE A 214 2.42 0.78 10.66
N ALA A 215 3.29 1.77 10.48
CA ALA A 215 4.70 1.54 10.12
C ALA A 215 5.43 0.70 11.17
N LEU A 216 5.19 0.93 12.45
CA LEU A 216 5.76 0.16 13.56
C LEU A 216 5.24 -1.29 13.58
N SER A 217 3.98 -1.52 13.21
CA SER A 217 3.43 -2.88 13.09
C SER A 217 4.13 -3.67 11.98
N ASN A 218 4.39 -3.02 10.84
CA ASN A 218 5.12 -3.66 9.75
C ASN A 218 6.54 -4.06 10.20
N ILE A 219 7.25 -3.17 10.87
CA ILE A 219 8.59 -3.43 11.41
C ILE A 219 8.57 -4.58 12.41
N ALA A 220 7.58 -4.60 13.31
CA ALA A 220 7.45 -5.63 14.34
C ALA A 220 7.24 -7.03 13.75
N GLN A 221 6.39 -7.16 12.71
CA GLN A 221 6.18 -8.41 12.01
C GLN A 221 7.45 -8.87 11.26
N GLY A 222 8.17 -7.95 10.63
CA GLY A 222 9.45 -8.23 9.98
C GLY A 222 10.52 -8.69 10.96
N SER A 223 10.57 -8.09 12.14
CA SER A 223 11.50 -8.45 13.20
C SER A 223 11.25 -9.85 13.78
N ALA A 224 9.99 -10.26 13.89
CA ALA A 224 9.64 -11.64 14.26
C ALA A 224 10.16 -12.64 13.22
N VAL A 225 10.06 -12.32 11.92
CA VAL A 225 10.65 -13.16 10.84
C VAL A 225 12.17 -13.17 10.93
N LEU A 226 12.82 -12.05 11.23
CA LEU A 226 14.28 -11.99 11.39
C LEU A 226 14.76 -12.97 12.49
N ALA A 227 14.04 -13.06 13.62
CA ALA A 227 14.32 -14.03 14.67
C ALA A 227 14.14 -15.48 14.17
N MET A 228 13.13 -15.75 13.35
CA MET A 228 12.92 -17.07 12.74
C MET A 228 14.05 -17.45 11.76
N ILE A 229 14.58 -16.50 10.98
CA ILE A 229 15.74 -16.74 10.13
C ILE A 229 16.96 -17.22 10.93
N LEU A 230 17.20 -16.62 12.08
CA LEU A 230 18.31 -17.02 12.96
C LEU A 230 18.06 -18.38 13.64
N LEU A 231 16.82 -18.67 14.01
CA LEU A 231 16.45 -19.97 14.59
C LEU A 231 16.56 -21.10 13.56
N GLN A 232 16.20 -20.83 12.31
CA GLN A 232 16.21 -21.80 11.21
C GLN A 232 17.46 -21.68 10.32
N LYS A 233 18.60 -21.27 10.92
CA LYS A 233 19.82 -21.01 10.14
C LYS A 233 20.34 -22.17 9.29
N ASN A 234 20.03 -23.40 9.65
CA ASN A 234 20.46 -24.61 8.95
C ASN A 234 19.41 -25.11 7.92
N ASP A 235 18.22 -24.51 7.85
CA ASP A 235 17.17 -24.86 6.89
C ASP A 235 17.22 -23.91 5.68
N ALA A 236 17.81 -24.38 4.60
CA ALA A 236 17.93 -23.62 3.36
C ALA A 236 16.56 -23.29 2.75
N LYS A 237 15.60 -24.24 2.78
CA LYS A 237 14.25 -24.04 2.23
C LYS A 237 13.46 -23.01 3.01
N ALA A 238 13.58 -23.02 4.35
CA ALA A 238 12.94 -22.00 5.19
C ALA A 238 13.51 -20.61 4.90
N LYS A 239 14.81 -20.49 4.64
CA LYS A 239 15.47 -19.22 4.29
C LYS A 239 15.04 -18.65 2.95
N GLU A 240 14.81 -19.49 1.93
CA GLU A 240 14.31 -19.05 0.63
C GLU A 240 12.99 -18.27 0.72
N VAL A 241 12.17 -18.58 1.72
CA VAL A 241 10.89 -17.86 1.98
C VAL A 241 11.08 -16.72 2.96
N SER A 242 11.80 -16.96 4.09
CA SER A 242 11.84 -16.03 5.21
C SER A 242 12.72 -14.81 4.93
N VAL A 243 13.83 -14.94 4.17
CA VAL A 243 14.71 -13.80 3.89
C VAL A 243 14.02 -12.75 3.00
N PRO A 244 13.46 -13.10 1.82
CA PRO A 244 12.72 -12.12 1.01
C PRO A 244 11.51 -11.55 1.75
N ALA A 245 10.81 -12.38 2.54
CA ALA A 245 9.67 -11.95 3.33
C ALA A 245 10.05 -10.92 4.40
N CYS A 246 11.19 -11.10 5.08
CA CYS A 246 11.72 -10.14 6.06
C CYS A 246 12.07 -8.82 5.37
N ILE A 247 12.79 -8.85 4.25
CA ILE A 247 13.16 -7.66 3.49
C ILE A 247 11.91 -6.91 3.01
N SER A 248 10.95 -7.62 2.43
CA SER A 248 9.67 -7.06 1.99
C SER A 248 8.93 -6.35 3.13
N CYS A 249 8.88 -6.98 4.30
CA CYS A 249 8.23 -6.45 5.49
C CYS A 249 8.93 -5.19 6.02
N CYS A 250 10.25 -5.18 6.04
CA CYS A 250 11.06 -4.00 6.41
C CYS A 250 10.85 -2.84 5.43
N LEU A 251 10.46 -3.12 4.18
CA LEU A 251 10.11 -2.14 3.16
C LEU A 251 8.61 -1.80 3.13
N GLY A 252 7.82 -2.34 4.06
CA GLY A 252 6.42 -1.97 4.26
C GLY A 252 5.37 -2.92 3.66
N VAL A 253 5.77 -4.04 3.08
CA VAL A 253 4.87 -5.06 2.53
C VAL A 253 4.89 -6.28 3.46
N THR A 254 3.88 -6.40 4.32
CA THR A 254 3.85 -7.37 5.44
C THR A 254 3.29 -8.75 5.06
N GLU A 255 2.52 -8.86 4.00
CA GLU A 255 1.82 -10.07 3.62
C GLU A 255 2.76 -11.29 3.44
N PRO A 256 3.92 -11.18 2.76
CA PRO A 256 4.85 -12.31 2.64
C PRO A 256 5.38 -12.78 3.99
N ALA A 257 5.66 -11.86 4.92
CA ALA A 257 6.13 -12.18 6.26
C ALA A 257 5.04 -12.86 7.10
N MET A 258 3.82 -12.33 7.05
CA MET A 258 2.70 -12.87 7.81
C MET A 258 2.26 -14.23 7.31
N PHE A 259 1.94 -14.36 6.01
CA PHE A 259 1.44 -15.61 5.44
C PHE A 259 2.54 -16.64 5.21
N GLY A 260 3.76 -16.18 4.84
CA GLY A 260 4.89 -17.05 4.56
C GLY A 260 5.50 -17.69 5.79
N VAL A 261 5.57 -16.96 6.92
CA VAL A 261 6.33 -17.36 8.10
C VAL A 261 5.52 -17.24 9.40
N ASN A 262 5.06 -16.04 9.75
CA ASN A 262 4.55 -15.76 11.10
C ASN A 262 3.29 -16.55 11.43
N LEU A 263 2.32 -16.64 10.53
CA LEU A 263 1.07 -17.38 10.71
C LEU A 263 1.30 -18.90 10.66
N LYS A 264 2.22 -19.36 9.81
CA LYS A 264 2.53 -20.81 9.75
C LYS A 264 3.09 -21.34 11.06
N CYS A 265 3.93 -20.54 11.74
CA CYS A 265 4.53 -20.89 13.02
C CYS A 265 3.64 -20.49 14.21
N GLY A 266 2.71 -19.58 14.04
CA GLY A 266 1.74 -19.06 15.00
C GLY A 266 2.36 -18.10 16.02
N PHE A 267 3.29 -18.54 16.85
CA PHE A 267 3.87 -17.71 17.92
C PHE A 267 4.63 -16.45 17.43
N PRO A 268 5.36 -16.43 16.27
CA PRO A 268 6.02 -15.22 15.81
C PRO A 268 5.03 -14.12 15.48
N PHE A 269 3.84 -14.50 14.99
CA PHE A 269 2.77 -13.56 14.70
C PHE A 269 2.33 -12.79 15.96
N ILE A 270 2.11 -13.52 17.08
CA ILE A 270 1.72 -12.92 18.35
C ILE A 270 2.85 -12.05 18.94
N CYS A 271 4.11 -12.50 18.79
CA CYS A 271 5.26 -11.70 19.20
C CYS A 271 5.34 -10.38 18.42
N GLY A 272 5.09 -10.43 17.12
CA GLY A 272 4.99 -9.23 16.28
C GLY A 272 3.87 -8.30 16.72
N MET A 273 2.68 -8.82 17.01
CA MET A 273 1.55 -8.05 17.56
C MET A 273 1.91 -7.36 18.87
N THR A 274 2.61 -8.06 19.78
CA THR A 274 3.04 -7.51 21.06
C THR A 274 4.05 -6.37 20.89
N GLY A 275 5.05 -6.54 20.04
CA GLY A 275 6.01 -5.47 19.73
C GLY A 275 5.37 -4.27 19.04
N SER A 276 4.42 -4.52 18.15
CA SER A 276 3.61 -3.49 17.52
C SER A 276 2.82 -2.67 18.56
N ALA A 277 2.19 -3.33 19.52
CA ALA A 277 1.45 -2.66 20.59
C ALA A 277 2.34 -1.72 21.41
N VAL A 278 3.52 -2.19 21.83
CA VAL A 278 4.45 -1.37 22.62
C VAL A 278 4.98 -0.18 21.79
N GLY A 279 5.36 -0.41 20.55
CA GLY A 279 5.78 0.64 19.64
C GLY A 279 4.69 1.70 19.42
N ALA A 280 3.44 1.26 19.23
CA ALA A 280 2.28 2.13 19.06
C ALA A 280 2.02 2.99 20.31
N VAL A 281 2.10 2.40 21.51
CA VAL A 281 1.95 3.15 22.77
C VAL A 281 2.99 4.26 22.85
N LEU A 282 4.27 3.92 22.62
CA LEU A 282 5.34 4.91 22.64
C LEU A 282 5.13 6.00 21.60
N SER A 283 4.71 5.63 20.39
CA SER A 283 4.42 6.58 19.31
C SER A 283 3.38 7.61 19.72
N VAL A 284 2.24 7.16 20.25
CA VAL A 284 1.13 8.04 20.60
C VAL A 284 1.41 8.84 21.87
N VAL A 285 2.05 8.25 22.87
CA VAL A 285 2.44 8.95 24.11
C VAL A 285 3.43 10.07 23.80
N SER A 286 4.39 9.84 22.89
CA SER A 286 5.34 10.86 22.42
C SER A 286 4.74 11.87 21.43
N GLY A 287 3.47 11.74 21.07
CA GLY A 287 2.78 12.67 20.17
C GLY A 287 3.27 12.65 18.72
N ILE A 288 3.85 11.54 18.28
CA ILE A 288 4.45 11.40 16.95
C ILE A 288 3.36 11.57 15.87
N LYS A 289 3.66 12.42 14.89
CA LYS A 289 2.78 12.68 13.73
C LYS A 289 3.53 12.47 12.42
N ALA A 290 2.82 11.94 11.43
CA ALA A 290 3.27 11.85 10.06
C ALA A 290 2.59 12.93 9.20
N ASN A 291 3.33 13.48 8.22
CA ASN A 291 2.81 14.47 7.27
C ASN A 291 2.06 13.81 6.11
N ALA A 292 2.36 12.55 5.84
CA ALA A 292 1.81 11.81 4.70
C ALA A 292 1.77 10.32 5.00
N ILE A 293 0.92 9.61 4.27
CA ILE A 293 0.98 8.16 4.14
C ILE A 293 2.18 7.87 3.22
N GLY A 294 3.23 7.30 3.77
CA GLY A 294 4.44 6.95 3.04
C GLY A 294 4.58 5.45 2.80
N VAL A 295 5.80 5.04 2.49
CA VAL A 295 6.17 3.63 2.47
C VAL A 295 6.21 3.15 3.93
N GLY A 296 5.52 2.05 4.22
CA GLY A 296 5.56 1.42 5.54
C GLY A 296 6.97 0.89 5.89
N GLY A 297 7.09 0.27 7.06
CA GLY A 297 8.36 -0.30 7.48
C GLY A 297 9.42 0.74 7.85
N ILE A 298 10.69 0.39 7.69
CA ILE A 298 11.83 1.26 8.05
C ILE A 298 11.83 2.60 7.29
N PRO A 299 11.56 2.64 5.96
CA PRO A 299 11.48 3.91 5.25
C PRO A 299 10.35 4.84 5.72
N GLY A 300 9.41 4.34 6.51
CA GLY A 300 8.30 5.11 7.08
C GLY A 300 8.77 6.33 7.90
N ILE A 301 9.98 6.33 8.41
CA ILE A 301 10.58 7.47 9.11
C ILE A 301 10.61 8.75 8.26
N LEU A 302 10.70 8.62 6.94
CA LEU A 302 10.71 9.76 6.02
C LEU A 302 9.35 10.47 5.92
N SER A 303 8.28 9.82 6.33
CA SER A 303 6.92 10.41 6.37
C SER A 303 6.63 11.11 7.68
N ILE A 304 7.48 10.92 8.70
CA ILE A 304 7.32 11.51 10.02
C ILE A 304 7.74 12.98 10.00
N GLN A 305 7.04 13.81 10.77
CA GLN A 305 7.43 15.21 10.94
C GLN A 305 8.84 15.30 11.56
N PRO A 306 9.73 16.19 11.07
CA PRO A 306 11.14 16.22 11.44
C PRO A 306 11.40 16.26 12.95
N GLN A 307 10.55 16.98 13.71
CA GLN A 307 10.67 17.08 15.16
C GLN A 307 10.41 15.76 15.90
N TYR A 308 9.73 14.81 15.27
CA TYR A 308 9.37 13.52 15.87
C TYR A 308 10.22 12.34 15.35
N MET A 309 11.18 12.57 14.44
CA MET A 309 12.01 11.49 13.89
C MET A 309 12.82 10.76 14.97
N GLY A 310 13.38 11.49 15.95
CA GLY A 310 14.13 10.89 17.05
C GLY A 310 13.27 9.96 17.92
N PRO A 311 12.15 10.43 18.49
CA PRO A 311 11.21 9.57 19.20
C PRO A 311 10.67 8.41 18.36
N PHE A 312 10.45 8.61 17.06
CA PHE A 312 10.01 7.53 16.17
C PHE A 312 11.08 6.47 15.96
N ALA A 313 12.34 6.86 15.82
CA ALA A 313 13.47 5.93 15.75
C ALA A 313 13.58 5.08 17.03
N ALA A 314 13.34 5.67 18.20
CA ALA A 314 13.27 4.91 19.45
C ALA A 314 12.11 3.90 19.47
N ALA A 315 10.92 4.30 18.99
CA ALA A 315 9.77 3.42 18.85
C ALA A 315 10.05 2.27 17.85
N MET A 316 10.75 2.57 16.74
CA MET A 316 11.22 1.54 15.79
C MET A 316 12.19 0.55 16.46
N GLY A 317 13.12 1.05 17.29
CA GLY A 317 14.03 0.22 18.06
C GLY A 317 13.27 -0.79 18.94
N LEU A 318 12.25 -0.34 19.67
CA LEU A 318 11.40 -1.24 20.48
C LEU A 318 10.58 -2.20 19.62
N ALA A 319 10.03 -1.73 18.50
CA ALA A 319 9.29 -2.56 17.54
C ALA A 319 10.19 -3.62 16.87
N ILE A 320 11.50 -3.44 16.86
CA ILE A 320 12.46 -4.45 16.43
C ILE A 320 12.85 -5.38 17.60
N LEU A 321 13.29 -4.83 18.71
CA LEU A 321 13.89 -5.60 19.80
C LEU A 321 12.88 -6.53 20.48
N ILE A 322 11.67 -6.05 20.76
CA ILE A 322 10.69 -6.83 21.53
C ILE A 322 10.24 -8.08 20.76
N PRO A 323 9.74 -7.97 19.49
CA PRO A 323 9.33 -9.17 18.76
C PRO A 323 10.49 -10.11 18.47
N PHE A 324 11.68 -9.58 18.21
CA PHE A 324 12.89 -10.37 18.01
C PHE A 324 13.21 -11.22 19.22
N CYS A 325 13.36 -10.59 20.39
CA CYS A 325 13.70 -11.28 21.63
C CYS A 325 12.63 -12.29 22.03
N LEU A 326 11.35 -11.91 21.96
CA LEU A 326 10.25 -12.82 22.29
C LEU A 326 10.20 -14.02 21.34
N THR A 327 10.29 -13.78 20.03
CA THR A 327 10.26 -14.85 19.04
C THR A 327 11.47 -15.77 19.20
N TYR A 328 12.66 -15.20 19.38
CA TYR A 328 13.87 -15.98 19.57
C TYR A 328 13.82 -16.85 20.83
N ALA A 329 13.41 -16.27 21.96
CA ALA A 329 13.29 -16.98 23.22
C ALA A 329 12.24 -18.11 23.15
N LEU A 330 11.06 -17.82 22.62
CA LEU A 330 9.99 -18.82 22.48
C LEU A 330 10.36 -19.90 21.45
N GLY A 331 11.03 -19.53 20.35
CA GLY A 331 11.46 -20.49 19.36
C GLY A 331 12.51 -21.46 19.90
N ARG A 332 13.48 -20.97 20.69
CA ARG A 332 14.44 -21.82 21.39
C ARG A 332 13.76 -22.76 22.39
N LYS A 333 12.80 -22.25 23.17
CA LYS A 333 12.01 -23.07 24.10
C LYS A 333 11.22 -24.17 23.40
N LYS A 334 10.77 -23.92 22.14
CA LYS A 334 10.07 -24.91 21.30
C LYS A 334 11.02 -25.86 20.55
N GLY A 335 12.34 -25.79 20.78
CA GLY A 335 13.34 -26.63 20.14
C GLY A 335 13.61 -26.28 18.67
N ILE A 336 13.12 -25.12 18.19
CA ILE A 336 13.41 -24.68 16.82
C ILE A 336 14.85 -24.18 16.80
N GLY A 337 15.72 -24.83 16.00
CA GLY A 337 17.16 -24.49 15.90
C GLY A 337 18.09 -25.31 16.80
N GLY A 338 17.57 -26.27 17.54
CA GLY A 338 18.39 -27.35 18.18
C GLY A 338 18.81 -28.36 17.11
N SER A 339 20.07 -28.76 17.13
CA SER A 339 20.66 -29.74 16.21
C SER A 339 19.78 -30.98 16.09
N GLN A 340 19.42 -31.36 14.86
CA GLN A 340 18.87 -32.71 14.57
C GLN A 340 19.92 -33.83 14.71
N ASP A 341 21.03 -33.59 15.44
CA ASP A 341 22.10 -34.60 15.63
C ASP A 341 21.72 -35.77 16.53
N GLY A 342 20.55 -35.73 17.20
CA GLY A 342 20.14 -36.79 18.13
C GLY A 342 19.06 -37.75 17.65
N ARG A 343 18.50 -37.59 16.44
CA ARG A 343 17.36 -38.42 15.98
C ARG A 343 17.69 -39.48 14.91
N GLN A 344 18.90 -39.50 14.37
CA GLN A 344 19.28 -40.55 13.39
C GLN A 344 19.95 -41.80 14.04
N GLU A 345 20.35 -41.74 15.33
CA GLU A 345 20.93 -42.91 15.98
C GLU A 345 19.91 -43.85 16.66
N SER A 346 18.62 -43.47 16.76
CA SER A 346 17.64 -44.35 17.46
C SER A 346 16.71 -45.14 16.53
N GLN A 347 16.88 -45.06 15.18
CA GLN A 347 16.14 -45.90 14.25
C GLN A 347 17.01 -46.93 13.53
N GLY A 348 18.22 -47.16 13.97
CA GLY A 348 19.15 -48.13 13.44
C GLY A 348 19.58 -49.19 14.46
N ARG A 349 18.70 -49.58 15.43
CA ARG A 349 18.89 -50.76 16.26
C ARG A 349 17.62 -51.59 16.36
#